data_147ca635f768525217d296629f6726b8
#
_entry.id   147ca635f768525217d296629f6726b8
#
_cell.length_a   1.000
_cell.length_b   1.000
_cell.length_c   1.000
_cell.angle_alpha   90.00
_cell.angle_beta   90.00
_cell.angle_gamma   90.00
#
_symmetry.space_group_name_H-M   'P 1'
#
loop_
_entity.id
_entity.type
_entity.pdbx_description
1 polymer ?
#
loop_
_entity_poly.entity_id
_entity_poly.type
_entity_poly.pdbx_seq_one_letter_code
_entity_poly.pdbx_strand_id
1 'polypeptide(L)'
;DRLKYGSTIHNENRLIRKDGEIVWISIQAQLFTEEDGEHHFYCVFVDITEEKLLQDRVREVYEKELAYFADMSLNGGSIQGRMNVTQNVVENYVASEEAGVTEIGRSYQYTIEKVAESASDPVYGNQIREEMRREKVIADYAAGKVDYNFHYLRKRSDGSVFWSSTNFRSYLNPETGDIIIFFFYTSDETEQKMQE
;
A
#
# COMPACT_ATOMS: atom_id res chain seq x y z
N ASP A 1 -18.47 -32.01 -3.00
CA ASP A 1 -17.18 -32.67 -3.31
C ASP A 1 -16.93 -33.76 -2.29
N ARG A 2 -16.63 -34.97 -2.78
CA ARG A 2 -16.38 -36.10 -1.90
C ARG A 2 -14.91 -36.05 -1.42
N LEU A 3 -14.71 -36.02 -0.12
CA LEU A 3 -13.39 -36.20 0.50
C LEU A 3 -12.76 -37.49 -0.02
N LYS A 4 -11.58 -37.39 -0.60
CA LYS A 4 -10.76 -38.53 -0.94
C LYS A 4 -9.90 -38.93 0.26
N TYR A 5 -9.67 -40.21 0.45
CA TYR A 5 -8.77 -40.74 1.46
C TYR A 5 -7.43 -39.99 1.47
N GLY A 6 -6.99 -39.58 2.67
CA GLY A 6 -5.75 -38.80 2.84
C GLY A 6 -5.81 -37.32 2.44
N SER A 7 -6.97 -36.83 1.98
CA SER A 7 -7.12 -35.39 1.68
C SER A 7 -7.42 -34.59 2.94
N THR A 8 -6.80 -33.42 3.06
CA THR A 8 -7.11 -32.44 4.10
C THR A 8 -8.02 -31.37 3.51
N ILE A 9 -9.12 -31.06 4.21
CA ILE A 9 -9.97 -29.90 3.93
C ILE A 9 -9.61 -28.80 4.92
N HIS A 10 -9.53 -27.58 4.42
CA HIS A 10 -9.45 -26.36 5.21
C HIS A 10 -10.60 -25.44 4.83
N ASN A 11 -11.37 -25.01 5.85
CA ASN A 11 -12.48 -24.08 5.70
C ASN A 11 -12.52 -23.10 6.85
N GLU A 12 -12.91 -21.86 6.55
CA GLU A 12 -13.22 -20.84 7.55
C GLU A 12 -14.71 -20.52 7.52
N ASN A 13 -15.35 -20.57 8.69
CA ASN A 13 -16.78 -20.36 8.81
C ASN A 13 -17.11 -19.46 10.00
N ARG A 14 -18.23 -18.75 9.88
CA ARG A 14 -18.83 -18.02 11.00
C ARG A 14 -19.78 -18.97 11.74
N LEU A 15 -19.63 -19.05 13.05
CA LEU A 15 -20.54 -19.77 13.94
C LEU A 15 -21.21 -18.78 14.90
N ILE A 16 -22.41 -19.10 15.33
CA ILE A 16 -23.14 -18.35 16.35
C ILE A 16 -23.07 -19.15 17.64
N ARG A 17 -22.50 -18.57 18.69
CA ARG A 17 -22.51 -19.15 20.04
C ARG A 17 -23.92 -19.15 20.65
N LYS A 18 -24.12 -19.89 21.72
CA LYS A 18 -25.41 -19.96 22.43
C LYS A 18 -25.89 -18.62 22.97
N ASP A 19 -24.97 -17.72 23.27
CA ASP A 19 -25.22 -16.35 23.71
C ASP A 19 -25.53 -15.37 22.58
N GLY A 20 -25.47 -15.85 21.30
CA GLY A 20 -25.68 -15.05 20.09
C GLY A 20 -24.43 -14.40 19.53
N GLU A 21 -23.28 -14.57 20.17
CA GLU A 21 -22.00 -14.02 19.66
C GLU A 21 -21.58 -14.75 18.38
N ILE A 22 -21.10 -13.99 17.40
CA ILE A 22 -20.55 -14.53 16.15
C ILE A 22 -19.04 -14.71 16.32
N VAL A 23 -18.56 -15.92 16.07
CA VAL A 23 -17.15 -16.26 16.08
C VAL A 23 -16.71 -16.84 14.74
N TRP A 24 -15.49 -16.57 14.37
CA TRP A 24 -14.85 -17.17 13.20
C TRP A 24 -14.06 -18.40 13.61
N ILE A 25 -14.31 -19.51 12.94
CA ILE A 25 -13.63 -20.78 13.20
C ILE A 25 -12.94 -21.24 11.92
N SER A 26 -11.64 -21.50 12.02
CA SER A 26 -10.89 -22.27 11.04
C SER A 26 -11.05 -23.74 11.34
N ILE A 27 -11.45 -24.52 10.34
CA ILE A 27 -11.68 -25.96 10.44
C ILE A 27 -10.71 -26.66 9.51
N GLN A 28 -9.89 -27.55 10.07
CA GLN A 28 -9.10 -28.51 9.29
C GLN A 28 -9.67 -29.89 9.55
N ALA A 29 -10.01 -30.60 8.49
CA ALA A 29 -10.54 -31.97 8.60
C ALA A 29 -9.78 -32.91 7.69
N GLN A 30 -9.47 -34.09 8.21
CA GLN A 30 -8.82 -35.16 7.47
C GLN A 30 -9.58 -36.49 7.66
N LEU A 31 -9.80 -37.19 6.54
CA LEU A 31 -10.40 -38.53 6.54
C LEU A 31 -9.30 -39.58 6.52
N PHE A 32 -9.39 -40.56 7.42
CA PHE A 32 -8.57 -41.76 7.36
C PHE A 32 -9.37 -42.99 7.74
N THR A 33 -8.80 -44.12 7.39
CA THR A 33 -9.40 -45.42 7.60
C THR A 33 -8.49 -46.24 8.54
N GLU A 34 -9.03 -46.78 9.60
CA GLU A 34 -8.30 -47.67 10.51
C GLU A 34 -8.12 -49.06 9.90
N GLU A 35 -7.33 -49.90 10.57
CA GLU A 35 -7.01 -51.27 10.11
C GLU A 35 -8.24 -52.18 10.04
N ASP A 36 -9.29 -51.88 10.81
CA ASP A 36 -10.60 -52.57 10.78
C ASP A 36 -11.51 -52.16 9.61
N GLY A 37 -11.08 -51.16 8.81
CA GLY A 37 -11.82 -50.64 7.67
C GLY A 37 -12.82 -49.51 8.03
N GLU A 38 -12.89 -49.07 9.29
CA GLU A 38 -13.74 -47.96 9.68
C GLU A 38 -13.14 -46.61 9.23
N HIS A 39 -14.01 -45.65 8.88
CA HIS A 39 -13.63 -44.33 8.43
C HIS A 39 -13.83 -43.32 9.55
N HIS A 40 -12.76 -42.60 9.87
CA HIS A 40 -12.75 -41.54 10.90
C HIS A 40 -12.39 -40.21 10.36
N PHE A 41 -13.03 -39.14 10.91
CA PHE A 41 -12.66 -37.77 10.67
C PHE A 41 -11.93 -37.20 11.87
N TYR A 42 -10.72 -36.70 11.63
CA TYR A 42 -10.06 -35.83 12.58
C TYR A 42 -10.29 -34.40 12.18
N CYS A 43 -10.86 -33.62 13.12
CA CYS A 43 -11.15 -32.21 12.91
C CYS A 43 -10.42 -31.38 13.96
N VAL A 44 -9.72 -30.34 13.52
CA VAL A 44 -9.14 -29.30 14.37
C VAL A 44 -9.95 -28.04 14.15
N PHE A 45 -10.40 -27.43 15.23
CA PHE A 45 -11.13 -26.16 15.24
C PHE A 45 -10.26 -25.12 15.95
N VAL A 46 -10.04 -24.00 15.28
CA VAL A 46 -9.28 -22.87 15.82
C VAL A 46 -10.16 -21.64 15.77
N ASP A 47 -10.34 -20.96 16.91
CA ASP A 47 -11.00 -19.65 16.94
C ASP A 47 -10.05 -18.60 16.34
N ILE A 48 -10.44 -18.01 15.22
CA ILE A 48 -9.70 -17.00 14.46
C ILE A 48 -10.43 -15.65 14.49
N THR A 49 -11.32 -15.44 15.46
CA THR A 49 -12.14 -14.22 15.55
C THR A 49 -11.28 -12.98 15.73
N GLU A 50 -10.29 -13.03 16.61
CA GLU A 50 -9.39 -11.90 16.86
C GLU A 50 -8.56 -11.56 15.61
N GLU A 51 -8.07 -12.58 14.91
CA GLU A 51 -7.33 -12.41 13.65
C GLU A 51 -8.19 -11.74 12.58
N LYS A 52 -9.45 -12.19 12.41
CA LYS A 52 -10.40 -11.57 11.45
C LYS A 52 -10.73 -10.14 11.80
N LEU A 53 -10.95 -9.83 13.08
CA LEU A 53 -11.22 -8.47 13.54
C LEU A 53 -10.02 -7.55 13.29
N LEU A 54 -8.80 -8.05 13.46
CA LEU A 54 -7.59 -7.28 13.17
C LEU A 54 -7.44 -7.02 11.67
N GLN A 55 -7.66 -8.03 10.83
CA GLN A 55 -7.65 -7.89 9.37
C GLN A 55 -8.68 -6.86 8.90
N ASP A 56 -9.91 -6.90 9.43
CA ASP A 56 -10.96 -5.94 9.08
C ASP A 56 -10.59 -4.50 9.49
N ARG A 57 -9.97 -4.31 10.66
CA ARG A 57 -9.48 -2.98 11.09
C ARG A 57 -8.40 -2.45 10.16
N VAL A 58 -7.44 -3.28 9.78
CA VAL A 58 -6.37 -2.89 8.84
C VAL A 58 -6.96 -2.50 7.50
N ARG A 59 -7.94 -3.27 7.00
CA ARG A 59 -8.66 -2.95 5.76
C ARG A 59 -9.42 -1.62 5.87
N GLU A 60 -10.14 -1.39 6.96
CA GLU A 60 -10.88 -0.13 7.18
C GLU A 60 -9.95 1.10 7.19
N VAL A 61 -8.80 0.99 7.85
CA VAL A 61 -7.79 2.07 7.84
C VAL A 61 -7.28 2.32 6.42
N TYR A 62 -6.95 1.27 5.69
CA TYR A 62 -6.48 1.37 4.31
C TYR A 62 -7.52 2.02 3.38
N GLU A 63 -8.80 1.63 3.49
CA GLU A 63 -9.89 2.21 2.70
C GLU A 63 -10.13 3.70 3.04
N LYS A 64 -10.06 4.08 4.31
CA LYS A 64 -10.16 5.48 4.74
C LYS A 64 -9.02 6.33 4.17
N GLU A 65 -7.80 5.82 4.18
CA GLU A 65 -6.65 6.52 3.61
C GLU A 65 -6.77 6.65 2.09
N LEU A 66 -7.25 5.60 1.40
CA LEU A 66 -7.56 5.68 -0.04
C LEU A 66 -8.59 6.77 -0.33
N ALA A 67 -9.67 6.84 0.44
CA ALA A 67 -10.73 7.84 0.28
C ALA A 67 -10.19 9.27 0.55
N TYR A 68 -9.36 9.44 1.57
CA TYR A 68 -8.72 10.72 1.89
C TYR A 68 -7.83 11.23 0.73
N PHE A 69 -7.03 10.35 0.13
CA PHE A 69 -6.20 10.71 -1.03
C PHE A 69 -7.03 11.01 -2.28
N ALA A 70 -8.14 10.31 -2.48
CA ALA A 70 -9.07 10.60 -3.57
C ALA A 70 -9.74 11.98 -3.43
N ASP A 71 -10.09 12.37 -2.20
CA ASP A 71 -10.71 13.67 -1.90
C ASP A 71 -9.72 14.84 -2.06
N MET A 72 -8.46 14.66 -1.67
CA MET A 72 -7.40 15.65 -1.90
C MET A 72 -7.19 15.95 -3.39
N SER A 73 -7.48 14.97 -4.28
CA SER A 73 -7.45 15.11 -5.74
C SER A 73 -8.36 16.20 -6.28
N LEU A 74 -9.50 16.37 -5.65
CA LEU A 74 -10.58 17.22 -6.17
C LEU A 74 -10.38 18.71 -5.81
N ASN A 75 -9.48 19.01 -4.86
CA ASN A 75 -9.39 20.36 -4.25
C ASN A 75 -8.24 21.25 -4.70
N GLY A 76 -7.58 20.93 -5.82
CA GLY A 76 -6.74 21.90 -6.51
C GLY A 76 -5.31 21.49 -6.82
N GLY A 77 -5.00 21.33 -8.09
CA GLY A 77 -3.67 21.48 -8.69
C GLY A 77 -2.56 20.51 -8.26
N SER A 78 -2.85 19.55 -7.42
CA SER A 78 -1.87 18.59 -6.91
C SER A 78 -1.72 17.41 -7.85
N ILE A 79 -0.48 17.05 -8.14
CA ILE A 79 -0.16 15.75 -8.74
C ILE A 79 -0.26 14.73 -7.63
N GLN A 80 -0.91 13.62 -7.90
CA GLN A 80 -0.98 12.53 -6.97
C GLN A 80 -0.98 11.20 -7.67
N GLY A 81 -0.55 10.17 -6.95
CA GLY A 81 -0.51 8.83 -7.49
C GLY A 81 -0.33 7.77 -6.43
N ARG A 82 -0.54 6.55 -6.87
CA ARG A 82 -0.33 5.34 -6.10
C ARG A 82 0.64 4.43 -6.82
N MET A 83 1.67 4.01 -6.10
CA MET A 83 2.71 3.12 -6.62
C MET A 83 2.81 1.87 -5.75
N ASN A 84 2.88 0.71 -6.36
CA ASN A 84 3.19 -0.54 -5.69
C ASN A 84 4.71 -0.73 -5.66
N VAL A 85 5.30 -0.57 -4.48
CA VAL A 85 6.75 -0.70 -4.28
C VAL A 85 7.17 -2.16 -4.41
N THR A 86 6.37 -3.09 -3.89
CA THR A 86 6.65 -4.53 -3.95
C THR A 86 6.66 -5.05 -5.38
N GLN A 87 5.69 -4.64 -6.19
CA GLN A 87 5.56 -5.03 -7.60
C GLN A 87 6.33 -4.11 -8.55
N ASN A 88 6.92 -3.01 -8.03
CA ASN A 88 7.67 -2.03 -8.80
C ASN A 88 6.86 -1.40 -9.95
N VAL A 89 5.62 -0.96 -9.67
CA VAL A 89 4.71 -0.44 -10.70
C VAL A 89 3.90 0.76 -10.21
N VAL A 90 3.60 1.70 -11.11
CA VAL A 90 2.63 2.79 -10.90
C VAL A 90 1.23 2.26 -11.19
N GLU A 91 0.37 2.23 -10.18
CA GLU A 91 -1.00 1.70 -10.29
C GLU A 91 -2.02 2.79 -10.63
N ASN A 92 -1.81 4.00 -10.12
CA ASN A 92 -2.67 5.15 -10.39
C ASN A 92 -1.85 6.43 -10.42
N TYR A 93 -2.24 7.36 -11.29
CA TYR A 93 -1.56 8.63 -11.44
C TYR A 93 -2.51 9.69 -12.00
N VAL A 94 -2.57 10.83 -11.32
CA VAL A 94 -3.31 12.00 -11.76
C VAL A 94 -2.37 13.20 -11.72
N ALA A 95 -2.22 13.88 -12.85
CA ALA A 95 -1.40 15.07 -12.96
C ALA A 95 -2.06 16.10 -13.87
N SER A 96 -1.75 17.37 -13.66
CA SER A 96 -1.94 18.40 -14.68
C SER A 96 -0.96 18.15 -15.85
N GLU A 97 -1.35 18.51 -17.07
CA GLU A 97 -0.56 18.29 -18.30
C GLU A 97 0.89 18.77 -18.22
N GLU A 98 1.17 19.82 -17.43
CA GLU A 98 2.49 20.44 -17.32
C GLU A 98 3.46 19.75 -16.34
N ALA A 99 2.97 18.85 -15.51
CA ALA A 99 3.71 18.33 -14.38
C ALA A 99 3.93 16.82 -14.38
N GLY A 100 3.59 16.13 -15.47
CA GLY A 100 3.70 14.69 -15.59
C GLY A 100 5.13 14.18 -15.46
N VAL A 101 5.42 13.43 -14.38
CA VAL A 101 6.71 12.75 -14.18
C VAL A 101 6.65 11.27 -14.48
N THR A 102 5.45 10.71 -14.64
CA THR A 102 5.23 9.29 -14.89
C THR A 102 3.88 9.02 -15.55
N GLU A 103 3.58 7.77 -15.77
CA GLU A 103 2.30 7.26 -16.28
C GLU A 103 1.99 5.90 -15.66
N ILE A 104 0.73 5.49 -15.69
CA ILE A 104 0.29 4.18 -15.19
C ILE A 104 1.04 3.07 -15.91
N GLY A 105 1.49 2.07 -15.16
CA GLY A 105 2.25 0.92 -15.68
C GLY A 105 3.76 1.14 -15.74
N ARG A 106 4.27 2.35 -15.54
CA ARG A 106 5.72 2.60 -15.39
C ARG A 106 6.23 2.01 -14.08
N SER A 107 7.54 1.75 -14.03
CA SER A 107 8.13 1.25 -12.80
C SER A 107 8.21 2.33 -11.72
N TYR A 108 8.09 1.91 -10.46
CA TYR A 108 8.32 2.75 -9.29
C TYR A 108 9.68 3.46 -9.38
N GLN A 109 10.74 2.71 -9.67
CA GLN A 109 12.10 3.26 -9.74
C GLN A 109 12.25 4.31 -10.85
N TYR A 110 11.63 4.10 -12.01
CA TYR A 110 11.60 5.11 -13.08
C TYR A 110 10.94 6.40 -12.60
N THR A 111 9.83 6.28 -11.88
CA THR A 111 9.10 7.43 -11.35
C THR A 111 9.94 8.21 -10.34
N ILE A 112 10.59 7.53 -9.40
CA ILE A 112 11.49 8.16 -8.43
C ILE A 112 12.66 8.86 -9.12
N GLU A 113 13.24 8.25 -10.15
CA GLU A 113 14.31 8.89 -10.93
C GLU A 113 13.82 10.16 -11.61
N LYS A 114 12.63 10.18 -12.20
CA LYS A 114 12.04 11.37 -12.81
C LYS A 114 11.73 12.47 -11.78
N VAL A 115 11.26 12.10 -10.60
CA VAL A 115 11.09 13.05 -9.49
C VAL A 115 12.44 13.65 -9.09
N ALA A 116 13.46 12.84 -8.94
CA ALA A 116 14.81 13.28 -8.58
C ALA A 116 15.46 14.18 -9.67
N GLU A 117 15.28 13.84 -10.96
CA GLU A 117 15.75 14.66 -12.10
C GLU A 117 15.05 16.02 -12.15
N SER A 118 13.84 16.14 -11.66
CA SER A 118 13.09 17.40 -11.63
C SER A 118 13.64 18.41 -10.62
N ALA A 119 14.45 17.98 -9.65
CA ALA A 119 15.10 18.87 -8.71
C ALA A 119 16.13 19.77 -9.44
N SER A 120 16.12 21.06 -9.13
CA SER A 120 17.06 22.02 -9.72
C SER A 120 18.48 21.84 -9.17
N ASP A 121 18.60 21.42 -7.92
CA ASP A 121 19.87 21.12 -7.25
C ASP A 121 20.05 19.60 -7.17
N PRO A 122 21.20 19.08 -7.70
CA PRO A 122 21.54 17.66 -7.64
C PRO A 122 21.57 17.07 -6.22
N VAL A 123 21.84 17.88 -5.19
CA VAL A 123 21.86 17.42 -3.80
C VAL A 123 20.48 16.87 -3.40
N TYR A 124 19.41 17.60 -3.68
CA TYR A 124 18.05 17.14 -3.40
C TYR A 124 17.67 15.94 -4.27
N GLY A 125 18.06 15.93 -5.55
CA GLY A 125 17.85 14.79 -6.42
C GLY A 125 18.50 13.51 -5.89
N ASN A 126 19.73 13.59 -5.41
CA ASN A 126 20.44 12.47 -4.81
C ASN A 126 19.78 12.02 -3.49
N GLN A 127 19.34 12.96 -2.65
CA GLN A 127 18.62 12.63 -1.44
C GLN A 127 17.33 11.85 -1.74
N ILE A 128 16.55 12.28 -2.73
CA ILE A 128 15.33 11.58 -3.17
C ILE A 128 15.66 10.15 -3.63
N ARG A 129 16.68 9.97 -4.47
CA ARG A 129 17.12 8.64 -4.93
C ARG A 129 17.47 7.70 -3.79
N GLU A 130 18.24 8.20 -2.82
CA GLU A 130 18.70 7.39 -1.68
C GLU A 130 17.53 7.05 -0.73
N GLU A 131 16.71 8.04 -0.35
CA GLU A 131 15.63 7.84 0.59
C GLU A 131 14.49 7.00 -0.01
N MET A 132 14.21 7.16 -1.31
CA MET A 132 13.12 6.47 -2.00
C MET A 132 13.59 5.25 -2.80
N ARG A 133 14.82 4.76 -2.59
CA ARG A 133 15.25 3.49 -3.17
C ARG A 133 14.35 2.36 -2.69
N ARG A 134 13.91 1.51 -3.62
CA ARG A 134 12.90 0.47 -3.38
C ARG A 134 13.22 -0.39 -2.15
N GLU A 135 14.44 -0.91 -2.07
CA GLU A 135 14.90 -1.76 -0.99
C GLU A 135 14.89 -1.03 0.36
N LYS A 136 15.24 0.27 0.34
CA LYS A 136 15.23 1.10 1.54
C LYS A 136 13.81 1.36 2.02
N VAL A 137 12.89 1.68 1.13
CA VAL A 137 11.47 1.89 1.48
C VAL A 137 10.86 0.63 2.10
N ILE A 138 11.17 -0.55 1.56
CA ILE A 138 10.72 -1.84 2.13
C ILE A 138 11.30 -2.05 3.54
N ALA A 139 12.59 -1.79 3.73
CA ALA A 139 13.24 -1.91 5.03
C ALA A 139 12.73 -0.88 6.04
N ASP A 140 12.56 0.37 5.62
CA ASP A 140 12.02 1.48 6.42
C ASP A 140 10.60 1.18 6.89
N TYR A 141 9.74 0.62 6.02
CA TYR A 141 8.40 0.20 6.39
C TYR A 141 8.42 -0.87 7.49
N ALA A 142 9.27 -1.87 7.36
CA ALA A 142 9.43 -2.91 8.38
C ALA A 142 9.96 -2.36 9.72
N ALA A 143 10.69 -1.23 9.68
CA ALA A 143 11.17 -0.51 10.86
C ALA A 143 10.17 0.53 11.40
N GLY A 144 8.97 0.67 10.78
CA GLY A 144 7.93 1.60 11.20
C GLY A 144 8.03 3.01 10.62
N LYS A 145 8.98 3.28 9.72
CA LYS A 145 9.06 4.55 8.99
C LYS A 145 8.16 4.48 7.75
N VAL A 146 7.14 5.33 7.71
CA VAL A 146 6.12 5.34 6.66
C VAL A 146 6.03 6.64 5.87
N ASP A 147 6.51 7.75 6.43
CA ASP A 147 6.39 9.09 5.84
C ASP A 147 7.74 9.60 5.31
N TYR A 148 7.70 10.24 4.13
CA TYR A 148 8.81 10.90 3.49
C TYR A 148 8.35 12.25 2.95
N ASN A 149 9.06 13.32 3.30
CA ASN A 149 8.74 14.68 2.91
C ASN A 149 9.98 15.34 2.33
N PHE A 150 9.85 15.90 1.13
CA PHE A 150 10.93 16.59 0.44
C PHE A 150 10.49 17.99 0.05
N HIS A 151 11.27 18.99 0.43
CA HIS A 151 11.11 20.38 0.01
C HIS A 151 12.30 20.78 -0.86
N TYR A 152 12.04 21.12 -2.12
CA TYR A 152 13.12 21.44 -3.05
C TYR A 152 12.64 22.35 -4.19
N LEU A 153 13.59 23.04 -4.82
CA LEU A 153 13.35 23.78 -6.05
C LEU A 153 13.21 22.80 -7.21
N ARG A 154 12.06 22.83 -7.87
CA ARG A 154 11.75 22.03 -9.04
C ARG A 154 11.87 22.85 -10.32
N LYS A 155 12.34 22.22 -11.41
CA LYS A 155 12.40 22.83 -12.75
C LYS A 155 11.09 22.56 -13.50
N ARG A 156 10.57 23.60 -14.18
CA ARG A 156 9.54 23.46 -15.20
C ARG A 156 10.17 23.18 -16.58
N SER A 157 9.34 22.81 -17.53
CA SER A 157 9.75 22.57 -18.92
C SER A 157 10.31 23.81 -19.61
N ASP A 158 9.86 25.01 -19.20
CA ASP A 158 10.35 26.30 -19.69
C ASP A 158 11.67 26.76 -19.06
N GLY A 159 12.23 25.96 -18.12
CA GLY A 159 13.46 26.27 -17.39
C GLY A 159 13.28 27.11 -16.13
N SER A 160 12.08 27.62 -15.85
CA SER A 160 11.78 28.31 -14.59
C SER A 160 11.83 27.32 -13.41
N VAL A 161 12.01 27.86 -12.20
CA VAL A 161 12.07 27.06 -10.99
C VAL A 161 11.01 27.52 -9.98
N PHE A 162 10.52 26.59 -9.18
CA PHE A 162 9.55 26.87 -8.13
C PHE A 162 9.78 25.94 -6.94
N TRP A 163 9.36 26.38 -5.77
CA TRP A 163 9.38 25.52 -4.58
C TRP A 163 8.28 24.45 -4.68
N SER A 164 8.68 23.22 -4.44
CA SER A 164 7.78 22.07 -4.46
C SER A 164 7.93 21.27 -3.16
N SER A 165 6.80 20.90 -2.59
CA SER A 165 6.73 19.95 -1.50
C SER A 165 6.21 18.63 -2.05
N THR A 166 7.01 17.57 -1.91
CA THR A 166 6.64 16.22 -2.33
C THR A 166 6.53 15.34 -1.11
N ASN A 167 5.37 14.74 -0.92
CA ASN A 167 5.07 13.90 0.22
C ASN A 167 4.77 12.49 -0.27
N PHE A 168 5.38 11.50 0.39
CA PHE A 168 5.12 10.09 0.15
C PHE A 168 4.74 9.43 1.46
N ARG A 169 3.75 8.53 1.43
CA ARG A 169 3.35 7.73 2.58
C ARG A 169 3.13 6.28 2.18
N SER A 170 3.74 5.39 2.95
CA SER A 170 3.71 3.95 2.71
C SER A 170 2.62 3.27 3.51
N TYR A 171 1.96 2.29 2.89
CA TYR A 171 0.91 1.44 3.50
C TYR A 171 1.12 0.00 3.08
N LEU A 172 0.65 -0.92 3.93
CA LEU A 172 0.53 -2.32 3.55
C LEU A 172 -0.86 -2.56 2.95
N ASN A 173 -0.91 -3.11 1.75
CA ASN A 173 -2.16 -3.59 1.19
C ASN A 173 -2.60 -4.85 1.97
N PRO A 174 -3.74 -4.82 2.68
CA PRO A 174 -4.16 -5.94 3.52
C PRO A 174 -4.56 -7.19 2.75
N GLU A 175 -4.81 -7.08 1.44
CA GLU A 175 -5.21 -8.20 0.60
C GLU A 175 -4.03 -8.93 -0.03
N THR A 176 -3.02 -8.17 -0.47
CA THR A 176 -1.87 -8.73 -1.20
C THR A 176 -0.60 -8.81 -0.36
N GLY A 177 -0.52 -8.06 0.75
CA GLY A 177 0.70 -7.89 1.53
C GLY A 177 1.74 -6.98 0.84
N ASP A 178 1.39 -6.32 -0.25
CA ASP A 178 2.29 -5.41 -0.95
C ASP A 178 2.42 -4.08 -0.21
N ILE A 179 3.60 -3.49 -0.28
CA ILE A 179 3.85 -2.11 0.18
C ILE A 179 3.45 -1.16 -0.93
N ILE A 180 2.46 -0.32 -0.62
CA ILE A 180 1.93 0.71 -1.51
C ILE A 180 2.40 2.08 -1.02
N ILE A 181 2.83 2.93 -1.92
CA ILE A 181 3.10 4.34 -1.64
C ILE A 181 2.05 5.21 -2.31
N PHE A 182 1.45 6.11 -1.53
CA PHE A 182 0.76 7.28 -2.02
C PHE A 182 1.70 8.46 -2.04
N PHE A 183 1.64 9.24 -3.10
CA PHE A 183 2.41 10.48 -3.20
C PHE A 183 1.54 11.62 -3.69
N PHE A 184 1.86 12.81 -3.22
CA PHE A 184 1.25 14.04 -3.69
C PHE A 184 2.26 15.17 -3.70
N TYR A 185 2.07 16.07 -4.65
CA TYR A 185 2.81 17.32 -4.75
C TYR A 185 1.89 18.47 -4.40
N THR A 186 2.35 19.37 -3.57
CA THR A 186 1.76 20.70 -3.45
C THR A 186 2.47 21.61 -4.42
N SER A 187 1.69 22.30 -5.26
CA SER A 187 2.21 23.27 -6.21
C SER A 187 2.58 24.59 -5.53
N ASP A 188 3.63 25.19 -6.03
CA ASP A 188 4.04 26.60 -5.93
C ASP A 188 3.83 27.33 -4.60
N GLU A 189 4.74 27.10 -3.67
CA GLU A 189 4.89 27.94 -2.47
C GLU A 189 5.65 29.26 -2.76
N THR A 190 5.93 29.58 -4.02
CA THR A 190 6.73 30.75 -4.39
C THR A 190 6.06 32.05 -3.96
N GLU A 191 4.73 32.12 -4.05
CA GLU A 191 3.99 33.31 -3.59
C GLU A 191 3.96 33.43 -2.05
N GLN A 192 3.93 32.34 -1.32
CA GLN A 192 3.93 32.36 0.15
C GLN A 192 5.28 32.79 0.73
N LYS A 193 6.39 32.37 0.12
CA LYS A 193 7.74 32.70 0.61
C LYS A 193 8.27 34.06 0.16
N MET A 194 7.62 34.71 -0.80
CA MET A 194 7.91 36.11 -1.15
C MET A 194 7.19 37.12 -0.22
N GLN A 195 6.26 36.66 0.63
CA GLN A 195 5.53 37.48 1.60
C GLN A 195 6.07 37.38 3.04
N GLU A 196 7.01 36.51 3.31
CA GLU A 196 7.81 36.43 4.55
C GLU A 196 9.18 37.12 4.37
#